data_08bbd12bd7a72f3b04baa045d94b8e87
#
_entry.id   08bbd12bd7a72f3b04baa045d94b8e87
#
_cell.length_a   1.000
_cell.length_b   1.000
_cell.length_c   1.000
_cell.angle_alpha   90.00
_cell.angle_beta   90.00
_cell.angle_gamma   90.00
#
_symmetry.space_group_name_H-M   'P 1'
#
loop_
_entity.id
_entity.type
_entity.pdbx_description
1 polymer ?
#
loop_
_entity_poly.entity_id
_entity_poly.type
_entity_poly.pdbx_seq_one_letter_code
_entity_poly.pdbx_strand_id
1 'polypeptide(L)'
;ADLSPAGTDYEGHWLVGSSPELLISRRGAEKSSHPLAGSRPRCSDRQRDAQSARDLRTSTKDSAEHRYVTQALEEALRPLCSRLDVPATPSLTSTKEMWHLGTHITGTLAAHAENRDATQTHELPTALDLAELLHPTPAVGGWPRREALTFFCAAGENRRFYAGTVGWCDAAGDGDWVVAIRCAELDPAHNSATAWAGGGIVADSCPSAEVQETRDMLQTILRALG
;
A
#
# COMPACT_ATOMS: atom_id res chain seq x y z
N ALA A 1 -6.96 -9.11 -11.45
CA ALA A 1 -6.61 -8.45 -12.71
C ALA A 1 -6.03 -9.48 -13.67
N ASP A 2 -6.42 -9.40 -14.94
CA ASP A 2 -5.76 -10.12 -16.03
C ASP A 2 -4.40 -9.47 -16.30
N LEU A 3 -3.35 -10.27 -16.37
CA LEU A 3 -1.99 -9.81 -16.60
C LEU A 3 -1.54 -9.96 -18.06
N SER A 4 -2.34 -10.59 -18.93
CA SER A 4 -2.01 -10.78 -20.35
C SER A 4 -1.61 -9.49 -21.08
N PRO A 5 -2.20 -8.30 -20.77
CA PRO A 5 -1.78 -7.04 -21.40
C PRO A 5 -0.35 -6.61 -21.07
N ALA A 6 0.29 -7.19 -20.06
CA ALA A 6 1.66 -6.86 -19.66
C ALA A 6 2.74 -7.54 -20.55
N GLY A 7 2.34 -8.39 -21.48
CA GLY A 7 3.24 -9.03 -22.44
C GLY A 7 3.12 -10.55 -22.47
N THR A 8 3.82 -11.16 -23.41
CA THR A 8 3.73 -12.60 -23.71
C THR A 8 4.08 -13.51 -22.51
N ASP A 9 4.98 -13.06 -21.63
CA ASP A 9 5.38 -13.80 -20.43
C ASP A 9 4.26 -13.88 -19.38
N TYR A 10 3.17 -13.12 -19.57
CA TYR A 10 2.03 -13.03 -18.65
C TYR A 10 0.72 -13.45 -19.29
N GLU A 11 0.77 -14.05 -20.51
CA GLU A 11 -0.44 -14.49 -21.19
C GLU A 11 -1.17 -15.55 -20.37
N GLY A 12 -2.44 -15.29 -20.07
CA GLY A 12 -3.27 -16.16 -19.23
C GLY A 12 -2.97 -16.08 -17.72
N HIS A 13 -2.04 -15.25 -17.28
CA HIS A 13 -1.75 -15.05 -15.87
C HIS A 13 -2.76 -14.08 -15.23
N TRP A 14 -2.99 -14.26 -13.93
CA TRP A 14 -3.90 -13.43 -13.15
C TRP A 14 -3.26 -12.95 -11.86
N LEU A 15 -3.43 -11.68 -11.53
CA LEU A 15 -3.17 -11.16 -10.18
C LEU A 15 -4.47 -11.23 -9.38
N VAL A 16 -4.47 -12.01 -8.31
CA VAL A 16 -5.63 -12.21 -7.42
C VAL A 16 -5.24 -11.86 -6.00
N GLY A 17 -6.08 -11.09 -5.32
CA GLY A 17 -5.80 -10.68 -3.94
C GLY A 17 -6.91 -9.83 -3.32
N SER A 18 -6.71 -9.52 -2.05
CA SER A 18 -7.57 -8.62 -1.27
C SER A 18 -6.70 -7.68 -0.45
N SER A 19 -6.32 -6.57 -1.07
CA SER A 19 -5.49 -5.56 -0.41
C SER A 19 -6.27 -4.82 0.65
N PRO A 20 -5.73 -4.67 1.87
CA PRO A 20 -6.31 -3.82 2.90
C PRO A 20 -5.89 -2.35 2.78
N GLU A 21 -4.93 -2.03 1.90
CA GLU A 21 -4.29 -0.72 1.84
C GLU A 21 -4.81 0.10 0.67
N LEU A 22 -5.61 1.11 1.00
CA LEU A 22 -6.10 2.10 0.05
C LEU A 22 -5.00 3.14 -0.20
N LEU A 23 -4.41 3.11 -1.39
CA LEU A 23 -3.42 4.12 -1.81
C LEU A 23 -4.11 5.47 -1.99
N ILE A 24 -5.16 5.51 -2.81
CA ILE A 24 -5.94 6.73 -3.03
C ILE A 24 -7.34 6.38 -3.55
N SER A 25 -8.33 7.13 -3.09
CA SER A 25 -9.67 7.22 -3.65
C SER A 25 -9.96 8.68 -3.98
N ARG A 26 -10.55 8.94 -5.12
CA ARG A 26 -11.03 10.27 -5.53
C ARG A 26 -12.50 10.19 -5.92
N ARG A 27 -13.28 11.18 -5.46
CA ARG A 27 -14.67 11.41 -5.88
C ARG A 27 -14.87 12.91 -6.03
N GLY A 28 -14.90 13.40 -7.26
CA GLY A 28 -14.88 14.83 -7.54
C GLY A 28 -13.63 15.50 -6.96
N ALA A 29 -13.80 16.49 -6.09
CA ALA A 29 -12.68 17.12 -5.38
C ALA A 29 -12.27 16.38 -4.10
N GLU A 30 -13.12 15.51 -3.58
CA GLU A 30 -12.82 14.78 -2.33
C GLU A 30 -11.88 13.62 -2.61
N LYS A 31 -10.89 13.46 -1.74
CA LYS A 31 -9.94 12.36 -1.79
C LYS A 31 -9.74 11.74 -0.42
N SER A 32 -9.41 10.45 -0.41
CA SER A 32 -9.01 9.74 0.81
C SER A 32 -7.91 8.72 0.51
N SER A 33 -7.07 8.47 1.51
CA SER A 33 -6.05 7.44 1.51
C SER A 33 -6.05 6.75 2.88
N HIS A 34 -5.69 5.47 2.90
CA HIS A 34 -5.59 4.73 4.15
C HIS A 34 -4.32 3.86 4.14
N PRO A 35 -3.14 4.49 4.29
CA PRO A 35 -1.89 3.76 4.39
C PRO A 35 -1.85 2.90 5.64
N LEU A 36 -1.25 1.73 5.51
CA LEU A 36 -1.01 0.79 6.59
C LEU A 36 0.50 0.53 6.70
N ALA A 37 1.04 0.64 7.91
CA ALA A 37 2.41 0.21 8.20
C ALA A 37 2.52 -0.21 9.66
N GLY A 38 3.31 -1.24 9.91
CA GLY A 38 3.32 -1.96 11.18
C GLY A 38 2.16 -2.96 11.27
N SER A 39 2.48 -4.21 11.58
CA SER A 39 1.47 -5.25 11.68
C SER A 39 1.80 -6.30 12.72
N ARG A 40 0.75 -6.95 13.24
CA ARG A 40 0.84 -8.10 14.15
C ARG A 40 -0.25 -9.12 13.88
N PRO A 41 0.02 -10.42 14.07
CA PRO A 41 -0.97 -11.44 13.84
C PRO A 41 -2.13 -11.34 14.85
N ARG A 42 -3.33 -11.69 14.36
CA ARG A 42 -4.51 -11.94 15.16
C ARG A 42 -4.41 -13.31 15.84
N CYS A 43 -5.02 -13.46 17.00
CA CYS A 43 -5.09 -14.71 17.72
C CYS A 43 -6.55 -15.11 18.00
N SER A 44 -6.82 -16.42 18.00
CA SER A 44 -8.15 -16.94 18.40
C SER A 44 -8.43 -16.73 19.88
N ASP A 45 -7.40 -16.74 20.72
CA ASP A 45 -7.51 -16.41 22.14
C ASP A 45 -7.69 -14.89 22.32
N ARG A 46 -8.79 -14.48 22.94
CA ARG A 46 -9.16 -13.06 23.10
C ARG A 46 -8.14 -12.25 23.91
N GLN A 47 -7.49 -12.86 24.90
CA GLN A 47 -6.53 -12.14 25.75
C GLN A 47 -5.24 -11.89 24.97
N ARG A 48 -4.76 -12.91 24.25
CA ARG A 48 -3.57 -12.79 23.38
C ARG A 48 -3.83 -11.85 22.21
N ASP A 49 -5.01 -11.88 21.59
CA ASP A 49 -5.38 -10.97 20.51
C ASP A 49 -5.40 -9.51 20.99
N ALA A 50 -5.99 -9.26 22.17
CA ALA A 50 -5.99 -7.94 22.77
C ALA A 50 -4.57 -7.48 23.20
N GLN A 51 -3.70 -8.41 23.60
CA GLN A 51 -2.30 -8.10 23.90
C GLN A 51 -1.55 -7.74 22.61
N SER A 52 -1.70 -8.53 21.55
CA SER A 52 -1.11 -8.25 20.22
C SER A 52 -1.48 -6.85 19.72
N ALA A 53 -2.75 -6.46 19.83
CA ALA A 53 -3.23 -5.13 19.49
C ALA A 53 -2.60 -4.00 20.35
N ARG A 54 -2.46 -4.23 21.66
CA ARG A 54 -1.79 -3.28 22.57
C ARG A 54 -0.31 -3.12 22.24
N ASP A 55 0.38 -4.23 22.02
CA ASP A 55 1.81 -4.24 21.71
C ASP A 55 2.09 -3.49 20.41
N LEU A 56 1.25 -3.67 19.39
CA LEU A 56 1.35 -2.91 18.15
C LEU A 56 1.14 -1.40 18.38
N ARG A 57 0.10 -1.03 19.12
CA ARG A 57 -0.22 0.37 19.39
C ARG A 57 0.86 1.11 20.19
N THR A 58 1.62 0.40 21.01
CA THR A 58 2.68 0.97 21.85
C THR A 58 4.08 0.78 21.30
N SER A 59 4.22 0.11 20.16
CA SER A 59 5.50 -0.15 19.52
C SER A 59 6.08 1.13 18.94
N THR A 60 7.26 1.52 19.40
CA THR A 60 8.02 2.65 18.89
C THR A 60 8.54 2.38 17.47
N LYS A 61 8.96 1.13 17.21
CA LYS A 61 9.42 0.67 15.88
C LYS A 61 8.30 0.82 14.85
N ASP A 62 7.12 0.23 15.12
CA ASP A 62 5.99 0.23 14.20
C ASP A 62 5.44 1.67 14.00
N SER A 63 5.45 2.49 15.06
CA SER A 63 5.08 3.91 14.97
C SER A 63 6.06 4.72 14.14
N ALA A 64 7.37 4.44 14.21
CA ALA A 64 8.38 5.10 13.39
C ALA A 64 8.23 4.72 11.91
N GLU A 65 8.04 3.45 11.61
CA GLU A 65 7.77 2.96 10.25
C GLU A 65 6.52 3.65 9.66
N HIS A 66 5.41 3.64 10.40
CA HIS A 66 4.16 4.26 9.96
C HIS A 66 4.28 5.77 9.69
N ARG A 67 5.09 6.46 10.50
CA ARG A 67 5.32 7.90 10.33
C ARG A 67 6.01 8.25 9.01
N TYR A 68 6.98 7.45 8.54
CA TYR A 68 7.58 7.66 7.22
C TYR A 68 6.53 7.64 6.11
N VAL A 69 5.57 6.73 6.21
CA VAL A 69 4.51 6.61 5.20
C VAL A 69 3.58 7.82 5.24
N THR A 70 3.07 8.18 6.42
CA THR A 70 2.13 9.29 6.56
C THR A 70 2.75 10.63 6.19
N GLN A 71 4.02 10.89 6.56
CA GLN A 71 4.74 12.09 6.18
C GLN A 71 4.93 12.20 4.66
N ALA A 72 5.36 11.12 4.01
CA ALA A 72 5.55 11.13 2.56
C ALA A 72 4.24 11.40 1.80
N LEU A 73 3.12 10.80 2.25
CA LEU A 73 1.81 11.07 1.66
C LEU A 73 1.35 12.50 1.93
N GLU A 74 1.56 13.01 3.13
CA GLU A 74 1.24 14.40 3.48
C GLU A 74 2.02 15.39 2.63
N GLU A 75 3.34 15.22 2.50
CA GLU A 75 4.21 16.08 1.70
C GLU A 75 3.77 16.11 0.23
N ALA A 76 3.42 14.94 -0.33
CA ALA A 76 2.98 14.84 -1.73
C ALA A 76 1.59 15.44 -1.96
N LEU A 77 0.66 15.25 -1.03
CA LEU A 77 -0.75 15.67 -1.19
C LEU A 77 -1.00 17.13 -0.76
N ARG A 78 -0.23 17.67 0.18
CA ARG A 78 -0.44 19.00 0.73
C ARG A 78 -0.49 20.09 -0.33
N PRO A 79 0.41 20.14 -1.33
CA PRO A 79 0.38 21.16 -2.38
C PRO A 79 -0.85 21.10 -3.27
N LEU A 80 -1.51 19.94 -3.37
CA LEU A 80 -2.66 19.71 -4.25
C LEU A 80 -4.01 19.98 -3.57
N CYS A 81 -4.01 20.28 -2.27
CA CYS A 81 -5.23 20.33 -1.48
C CYS A 81 -5.50 21.71 -0.92
N SER A 82 -6.75 22.17 -1.03
CA SER A 82 -7.26 23.31 -0.25
C SER A 82 -7.43 22.95 1.23
N ARG A 83 -7.74 21.71 1.51
CA ARG A 83 -7.83 21.14 2.87
C ARG A 83 -7.23 19.73 2.85
N LEU A 84 -6.39 19.43 3.83
CA LEU A 84 -5.83 18.11 4.06
C LEU A 84 -5.83 17.81 5.56
N ASP A 85 -6.49 16.74 5.95
CA ASP A 85 -6.54 16.21 7.30
C ASP A 85 -5.71 14.94 7.39
N VAL A 86 -4.68 14.97 8.23
CA VAL A 86 -3.77 13.86 8.49
C VAL A 86 -3.73 13.65 10.01
N PRO A 87 -4.46 12.66 10.53
CA PRO A 87 -4.42 12.36 11.96
C PRO A 87 -3.01 12.10 12.48
N ALA A 88 -2.61 12.81 13.52
CA ALA A 88 -1.27 12.72 14.10
C ALA A 88 -0.97 11.36 14.75
N THR A 89 -2.03 10.63 15.14
CA THR A 89 -1.92 9.32 15.78
C THR A 89 -2.63 8.28 14.93
N PRO A 90 -1.94 7.19 14.55
CA PRO A 90 -2.58 6.11 13.81
C PRO A 90 -3.64 5.41 14.67
N SER A 91 -4.64 4.87 14.01
CA SER A 91 -5.64 3.98 14.59
C SER A 91 -5.26 2.51 14.38
N LEU A 92 -5.78 1.64 15.24
CA LEU A 92 -5.74 0.21 14.97
C LEU A 92 -6.85 -0.15 13.98
N THR A 93 -6.47 -0.81 12.91
CA THR A 93 -7.39 -1.47 11.98
C THR A 93 -7.06 -2.96 11.92
N SER A 94 -7.98 -3.77 11.43
CA SER A 94 -7.73 -5.21 11.36
C SER A 94 -8.34 -5.84 10.12
N THR A 95 -7.63 -6.81 9.61
CA THR A 95 -8.18 -7.84 8.73
C THR A 95 -8.58 -9.06 9.60
N LYS A 96 -9.01 -10.12 8.96
CA LYS A 96 -9.28 -11.38 9.68
C LYS A 96 -8.02 -11.93 10.36
N GLU A 97 -6.85 -11.75 9.75
CA GLU A 97 -5.60 -12.40 10.13
C GLU A 97 -4.61 -11.47 10.86
N MET A 98 -4.71 -10.15 10.63
CA MET A 98 -3.69 -9.21 11.09
C MET A 98 -4.31 -7.95 11.72
N TRP A 99 -3.64 -7.41 12.73
CA TRP A 99 -3.75 -6.05 13.20
C TRP A 99 -2.79 -5.15 12.42
N HIS A 100 -3.20 -3.91 12.14
CA HIS A 100 -2.37 -2.92 11.48
C HIS A 100 -2.50 -1.55 12.17
N LEU A 101 -1.44 -0.75 12.10
CA LEU A 101 -1.56 0.70 12.29
C LEU A 101 -2.01 1.30 10.96
N GLY A 102 -3.02 2.15 11.00
CA GLY A 102 -3.56 2.83 9.82
C GLY A 102 -3.91 4.29 10.12
N THR A 103 -3.72 5.16 9.14
CA THR A 103 -4.11 6.57 9.21
C THR A 103 -5.07 6.90 8.09
N HIS A 104 -6.28 7.31 8.42
CA HIS A 104 -7.27 7.72 7.43
C HIS A 104 -7.03 9.19 7.06
N ILE A 105 -6.33 9.41 5.94
CA ILE A 105 -6.02 10.72 5.39
C ILE A 105 -7.18 11.15 4.49
N THR A 106 -7.72 12.35 4.71
CA THR A 106 -8.79 12.91 3.87
C THR A 106 -8.45 14.32 3.44
N GLY A 107 -9.04 14.77 2.33
CA GLY A 107 -8.83 16.14 1.89
C GLY A 107 -9.63 16.49 0.65
N THR A 108 -9.65 17.80 0.37
CA THR A 108 -10.30 18.39 -0.79
C THR A 108 -9.23 18.95 -1.71
N LEU A 109 -9.19 18.49 -2.95
CA LEU A 109 -8.28 18.99 -3.99
C LEU A 109 -8.61 20.46 -4.33
N ALA A 110 -7.57 21.22 -4.64
CA ALA A 110 -7.71 22.59 -5.11
C ALA A 110 -7.47 22.64 -6.63
N ALA A 111 -8.27 23.42 -7.34
CA ALA A 111 -7.97 23.74 -8.72
C ALA A 111 -6.77 24.72 -8.76
N HIS A 112 -5.64 24.26 -9.29
CA HIS A 112 -4.47 25.10 -9.49
C HIS A 112 -4.50 25.72 -10.89
N ALA A 113 -4.73 27.03 -10.96
CA ALA A 113 -4.77 27.76 -12.23
C ALA A 113 -3.39 27.89 -12.92
N GLU A 114 -2.30 27.65 -12.20
CA GLU A 114 -0.95 28.00 -12.66
C GLU A 114 -0.15 26.85 -13.29
N ASN A 115 -0.59 25.60 -13.23
CA ASN A 115 0.15 24.41 -13.73
C ASN A 115 -0.62 23.61 -14.79
N ARG A 116 -1.36 24.27 -15.68
CA ARG A 116 -2.02 23.56 -16.78
C ARG A 116 -1.01 23.31 -17.91
N ASP A 117 -0.52 22.08 -18.00
CA ASP A 117 -0.04 21.58 -19.28
C ASP A 117 -1.24 21.51 -20.24
N ALA A 118 -1.08 22.01 -21.48
CA ALA A 118 -2.14 22.04 -22.49
C ALA A 118 -2.69 20.63 -22.85
N THR A 119 -2.07 19.58 -22.33
CA THR A 119 -2.47 18.18 -22.49
C THR A 119 -3.43 17.67 -21.40
N GLN A 120 -3.59 18.40 -20.28
CA GLN A 120 -4.48 17.97 -19.19
C GLN A 120 -5.94 18.32 -19.51
N THR A 121 -6.78 17.29 -19.61
CA THR A 121 -8.22 17.40 -19.88
C THR A 121 -9.07 17.67 -18.64
N HIS A 122 -8.50 17.52 -17.44
CA HIS A 122 -9.19 17.69 -16.15
C HIS A 122 -8.68 18.91 -15.39
N GLU A 123 -9.59 19.59 -14.69
CA GLU A 123 -9.25 20.75 -13.82
C GLU A 123 -8.50 20.31 -12.55
N LEU A 124 -8.74 19.10 -12.09
CA LEU A 124 -8.12 18.48 -10.93
C LEU A 124 -7.37 17.22 -11.36
N PRO A 125 -6.30 16.82 -10.65
CA PRO A 125 -5.60 15.55 -10.91
C PRO A 125 -6.58 14.38 -10.76
N THR A 126 -6.51 13.43 -11.70
CA THR A 126 -7.32 12.23 -11.68
C THR A 126 -6.87 11.27 -10.55
N ALA A 127 -7.68 10.25 -10.27
CA ALA A 127 -7.28 9.19 -9.35
C ALA A 127 -6.01 8.47 -9.81
N LEU A 128 -5.78 8.36 -11.13
CA LEU A 128 -4.56 7.78 -11.69
C LEU A 128 -3.35 8.69 -11.46
N ASP A 129 -3.46 10.00 -11.74
CA ASP A 129 -2.38 10.96 -11.50
C ASP A 129 -1.96 10.96 -10.03
N LEU A 130 -2.93 10.90 -9.13
CA LEU A 130 -2.67 10.80 -7.68
C LEU A 130 -2.00 9.47 -7.31
N ALA A 131 -2.40 8.36 -7.92
CA ALA A 131 -1.77 7.06 -7.68
C ALA A 131 -0.30 7.06 -8.16
N GLU A 132 -0.01 7.61 -9.33
CA GLU A 132 1.36 7.75 -9.87
C GLU A 132 2.24 8.65 -8.98
N LEU A 133 1.68 9.75 -8.47
CA LEU A 133 2.38 10.64 -7.55
C LEU A 133 2.78 9.93 -6.26
N LEU A 134 1.85 9.17 -5.68
CA LEU A 134 2.01 8.56 -4.35
C LEU A 134 2.79 7.25 -4.38
N HIS A 135 2.73 6.51 -5.48
CA HIS A 135 3.38 5.20 -5.60
C HIS A 135 4.83 5.31 -6.11
N PRO A 136 5.78 4.51 -5.56
CA PRO A 136 5.63 3.67 -4.38
C PRO A 136 5.65 4.48 -3.09
N THR A 137 4.80 4.10 -2.13
CA THR A 137 4.87 4.66 -0.77
C THR A 137 6.09 4.12 -0.02
N PRO A 138 6.54 4.76 1.07
CA PRO A 138 7.62 4.20 1.89
C PRO A 138 7.34 2.80 2.44
N ALA A 139 6.06 2.43 2.62
CA ALA A 139 5.68 1.09 3.10
C ALA A 139 6.13 -0.04 2.14
N VAL A 140 6.25 0.24 0.85
CA VAL A 140 6.61 -0.76 -0.17
C VAL A 140 7.85 -0.39 -0.97
N GLY A 141 8.23 0.89 -1.02
CA GLY A 141 9.34 1.42 -1.79
C GLY A 141 10.52 1.90 -0.95
N GLY A 142 10.34 2.01 0.37
CA GLY A 142 11.36 2.54 1.28
C GLY A 142 11.53 4.06 1.22
N TRP A 143 12.38 4.59 2.11
CA TRP A 143 12.64 6.03 2.24
C TRP A 143 14.13 6.29 2.59
N PRO A 144 14.80 7.29 1.99
CA PRO A 144 14.32 8.15 0.89
C PRO A 144 14.10 7.35 -0.41
N ARG A 145 13.07 7.75 -1.18
CA ARG A 145 12.55 6.99 -2.34
C ARG A 145 13.62 6.60 -3.36
N ARG A 146 14.47 7.54 -3.75
CA ARG A 146 15.49 7.34 -4.79
C ARG A 146 16.55 6.32 -4.36
N GLU A 147 17.07 6.49 -3.16
CA GLU A 147 18.11 5.64 -2.57
C GLU A 147 17.58 4.22 -2.35
N ALA A 148 16.35 4.11 -1.82
CA ALA A 148 15.71 2.83 -1.59
C ALA A 148 15.46 2.06 -2.89
N LEU A 149 14.95 2.73 -3.93
CA LEU A 149 14.76 2.11 -5.25
C LEU A 149 16.09 1.67 -5.87
N THR A 150 17.16 2.47 -5.73
CA THR A 150 18.50 2.08 -6.18
C THR A 150 18.98 0.82 -5.48
N PHE A 151 18.73 0.72 -4.17
CA PHE A 151 19.09 -0.47 -3.39
C PHE A 151 18.31 -1.72 -3.87
N PHE A 152 17.00 -1.62 -4.07
CA PHE A 152 16.19 -2.74 -4.57
C PHE A 152 16.62 -3.21 -5.96
N CYS A 153 16.91 -2.27 -6.87
CA CYS A 153 17.43 -2.60 -8.19
C CYS A 153 18.77 -3.33 -8.11
N ALA A 154 19.67 -2.89 -7.22
CA ALA A 154 20.98 -3.53 -7.01
C ALA A 154 20.86 -4.92 -6.36
N ALA A 155 19.87 -5.14 -5.50
CA ALA A 155 19.60 -6.43 -4.87
C ALA A 155 19.06 -7.49 -5.86
N GLY A 156 18.60 -7.05 -7.04
CA GLY A 156 18.14 -7.96 -8.10
C GLY A 156 16.81 -8.68 -7.79
N GLU A 157 16.07 -8.22 -6.79
CA GLU A 157 14.74 -8.77 -6.49
C GLU A 157 13.74 -8.42 -7.58
N ASN A 158 13.19 -9.44 -8.22
CA ASN A 158 12.07 -9.25 -9.15
C ASN A 158 10.74 -9.42 -8.40
N ARG A 159 10.10 -8.32 -8.07
CA ARG A 159 8.80 -8.30 -7.37
C ARG A 159 7.62 -8.45 -8.33
N ARG A 160 7.86 -8.41 -9.64
CA ARG A 160 6.83 -8.45 -10.67
C ARG A 160 5.72 -7.42 -10.36
N PHE A 161 4.46 -7.85 -10.20
CA PHE A 161 3.32 -6.97 -9.87
C PHE A 161 3.10 -6.77 -8.36
N TYR A 162 3.80 -7.53 -7.51
CA TYR A 162 3.73 -7.35 -6.06
C TYR A 162 4.26 -5.98 -5.66
N ALA A 163 3.59 -5.35 -4.70
CA ALA A 163 3.87 -4.00 -4.24
C ALA A 163 3.66 -2.89 -5.30
N GLY A 164 3.07 -3.22 -6.45
CA GLY A 164 2.56 -2.27 -7.41
C GLY A 164 1.22 -1.67 -6.99
N THR A 165 0.45 -1.15 -7.95
CA THR A 165 -0.91 -0.64 -7.71
C THR A 165 -1.93 -1.32 -8.62
N VAL A 166 -3.13 -1.53 -8.09
CA VAL A 166 -4.28 -2.01 -8.87
C VAL A 166 -5.47 -1.10 -8.58
N GLY A 167 -6.16 -0.69 -9.62
CA GLY A 167 -7.29 0.21 -9.44
C GLY A 167 -8.03 0.48 -10.73
N TRP A 168 -8.86 1.49 -10.70
CA TRP A 168 -9.63 1.98 -11.84
C TRP A 168 -9.76 3.50 -11.77
N CYS A 169 -9.97 4.09 -12.93
CA CYS A 169 -10.27 5.51 -13.09
C CYS A 169 -11.33 5.65 -14.17
N ASP A 170 -12.37 6.43 -13.90
CA ASP A 170 -13.41 6.72 -14.88
C ASP A 170 -13.10 7.97 -15.72
N ALA A 171 -14.00 8.29 -16.66
CA ALA A 171 -13.86 9.45 -17.56
C ALA A 171 -13.97 10.81 -16.83
N ALA A 172 -14.51 10.84 -15.60
CA ALA A 172 -14.53 12.04 -14.75
C ALA A 172 -13.24 12.19 -13.93
N GLY A 173 -12.36 11.22 -14.00
CA GLY A 173 -11.12 11.15 -13.22
C GLY A 173 -11.31 10.57 -11.81
N ASP A 174 -12.52 10.12 -11.46
CA ASP A 174 -12.79 9.45 -10.19
C ASP A 174 -12.30 8.00 -10.23
N GLY A 175 -11.91 7.47 -9.10
CA GLY A 175 -11.38 6.11 -9.06
C GLY A 175 -10.84 5.70 -7.70
N ASP A 176 -10.50 4.42 -7.60
CA ASP A 176 -9.88 3.82 -6.43
C ASP A 176 -8.63 3.05 -6.84
N TRP A 177 -7.54 3.25 -6.11
CA TRP A 177 -6.28 2.54 -6.29
C TRP A 177 -5.82 1.96 -4.97
N VAL A 178 -5.47 0.69 -4.97
CA VAL A 178 -4.94 -0.02 -3.80
C VAL A 178 -3.51 -0.49 -4.05
N VAL A 179 -2.73 -0.65 -3.02
CA VAL A 179 -1.39 -1.26 -3.12
C VAL A 179 -1.55 -2.76 -3.35
N ALA A 180 -0.84 -3.32 -4.33
CA ALA A 180 -0.92 -4.74 -4.70
C ALA A 180 -0.16 -5.61 -3.69
N ILE A 181 -0.73 -5.77 -2.50
CA ILE A 181 -0.27 -6.65 -1.43
C ILE A 181 -1.37 -7.65 -1.06
N ARG A 182 -1.02 -8.69 -0.29
CA ARG A 182 -1.96 -9.79 0.01
C ARG A 182 -2.54 -10.37 -1.28
N CYS A 183 -1.69 -10.54 -2.28
CA CYS A 183 -2.04 -11.05 -3.59
C CYS A 183 -1.11 -12.19 -4.01
N ALA A 184 -1.56 -12.94 -5.00
CA ALA A 184 -0.77 -13.95 -5.67
C ALA A 184 -0.93 -13.80 -7.19
N GLU A 185 0.11 -14.09 -7.91
CA GLU A 185 0.06 -14.31 -9.34
C GLU A 185 -0.26 -15.79 -9.61
N LEU A 186 -1.30 -16.01 -10.37
CA LEU A 186 -1.74 -17.33 -10.78
C LEU A 186 -1.30 -17.59 -12.22
N ASP A 187 -0.72 -18.75 -12.45
CA ASP A 187 -0.43 -19.30 -13.76
C ASP A 187 -1.24 -20.58 -13.94
N PRO A 188 -2.43 -20.50 -14.55
CA PRO A 188 -3.29 -21.67 -14.73
C PRO A 188 -2.69 -22.72 -15.68
N ALA A 189 -1.86 -22.32 -16.64
CA ALA A 189 -1.24 -23.24 -17.59
C ALA A 189 -0.28 -24.21 -16.89
N HIS A 190 0.41 -23.75 -15.86
CA HIS A 190 1.34 -24.57 -15.07
C HIS A 190 0.76 -24.97 -13.71
N ASN A 191 -0.53 -24.71 -13.45
CA ASN A 191 -1.19 -24.97 -12.18
C ASN A 191 -0.37 -24.46 -10.99
N SER A 192 0.12 -23.24 -11.10
CA SER A 192 1.00 -22.64 -10.09
C SER A 192 0.48 -21.29 -9.59
N ALA A 193 0.86 -20.96 -8.36
CA ALA A 193 0.62 -19.66 -7.76
C ALA A 193 1.91 -19.15 -7.10
N THR A 194 2.25 -17.89 -7.35
CA THR A 194 3.40 -17.24 -6.71
C THR A 194 2.90 -16.08 -5.84
N ALA A 195 3.29 -16.10 -4.57
CA ALA A 195 2.94 -15.07 -3.61
C ALA A 195 4.20 -14.47 -3.00
N TRP A 196 4.10 -13.19 -2.63
CA TRP A 196 5.17 -12.44 -1.98
C TRP A 196 4.64 -11.81 -0.69
N ALA A 197 5.55 -11.63 0.25
CA ALA A 197 5.34 -10.78 1.41
C ALA A 197 6.66 -10.09 1.79
N GLY A 198 6.55 -8.96 2.45
CA GLY A 198 7.70 -8.20 2.95
C GLY A 198 7.23 -7.24 4.04
N GLY A 199 8.17 -6.71 4.80
CA GLY A 199 7.95 -5.72 5.85
C GLY A 199 8.90 -4.54 5.72
N GLY A 200 8.59 -3.44 6.40
CA GLY A 200 9.46 -2.28 6.49
C GLY A 200 10.62 -2.52 7.46
N ILE A 201 11.84 -2.30 6.99
CA ILE A 201 13.04 -2.40 7.82
C ILE A 201 13.44 -1.01 8.28
N VAL A 202 13.51 -0.82 9.58
CA VAL A 202 13.99 0.41 10.23
C VAL A 202 15.15 0.08 11.18
N ALA A 203 15.80 1.12 11.74
CA ALA A 203 17.00 0.94 12.55
C ALA A 203 16.83 -0.03 13.74
N ASP A 204 15.62 -0.05 14.34
CA ASP A 204 15.30 -0.90 15.49
C ASP A 204 14.69 -2.28 15.08
N SER A 205 14.69 -2.62 13.79
CA SER A 205 14.19 -3.90 13.30
C SER A 205 15.07 -5.06 13.78
N CYS A 206 14.42 -6.12 14.26
CA CYS A 206 15.08 -7.37 14.66
C CYS A 206 14.89 -8.40 13.53
N PRO A 207 15.96 -8.94 12.93
CA PRO A 207 15.85 -9.84 11.77
C PRO A 207 14.92 -11.03 11.96
N SER A 208 14.95 -11.67 13.13
CA SER A 208 14.07 -12.80 13.42
C SER A 208 12.59 -12.41 13.53
N ALA A 209 12.30 -11.22 14.05
CA ALA A 209 10.94 -10.69 14.13
C ALA A 209 10.41 -10.34 12.73
N GLU A 210 11.23 -9.71 11.88
CA GLU A 210 10.86 -9.36 10.49
C GLU A 210 10.58 -10.61 9.63
N VAL A 211 11.39 -11.65 9.79
CA VAL A 211 11.15 -12.95 9.14
C VAL A 211 9.83 -13.58 9.61
N GLN A 212 9.54 -13.49 10.91
CA GLN A 212 8.27 -14.01 11.44
C GLN A 212 7.07 -13.22 10.92
N GLU A 213 7.16 -11.88 10.90
CA GLU A 213 6.12 -11.01 10.35
C GLU A 213 5.83 -11.35 8.88
N THR A 214 6.88 -11.51 8.07
CA THR A 214 6.74 -11.91 6.66
C THR A 214 6.02 -13.26 6.51
N ARG A 215 6.37 -14.25 7.35
CA ARG A 215 5.69 -15.55 7.36
C ARG A 215 4.21 -15.43 7.73
N ASP A 216 3.89 -14.62 8.73
CA ASP A 216 2.50 -14.40 9.17
C ASP A 216 1.68 -13.73 8.06
N MET A 217 2.27 -12.79 7.32
CA MET A 217 1.64 -12.17 6.15
C MET A 217 1.35 -13.17 5.04
N LEU A 218 2.28 -14.08 4.73
CA LEU A 218 2.09 -15.12 3.71
C LEU A 218 0.98 -16.11 4.07
N GLN A 219 0.74 -16.39 5.36
CA GLN A 219 -0.33 -17.29 5.80
C GLN A 219 -1.71 -16.87 5.30
N THR A 220 -1.96 -15.57 5.15
CA THR A 220 -3.23 -15.05 4.62
C THR A 220 -3.50 -15.61 3.21
N ILE A 221 -2.49 -15.61 2.35
CA ILE A 221 -2.61 -16.07 0.96
C ILE A 221 -2.59 -17.60 0.90
N LEU A 222 -1.69 -18.23 1.64
CA LEU A 222 -1.59 -19.68 1.65
C LEU A 222 -2.89 -20.35 2.09
N ARG A 223 -3.59 -19.79 3.08
CA ARG A 223 -4.92 -20.28 3.50
C ARG A 223 -6.01 -20.06 2.46
N ALA A 224 -5.88 -19.06 1.60
CA ALA A 224 -6.84 -18.80 0.53
C ALA A 224 -6.63 -19.73 -0.69
N LEU A 225 -5.42 -20.22 -0.86
CA LEU A 225 -5.06 -21.13 -1.95
C LEU A 225 -5.27 -22.64 -1.58
N GLY A 226 -5.51 -22.94 -0.30
CA GLY A 226 -5.69 -24.30 0.24
C GLY A 226 -4.46 -24.77 0.96
#